data_1f702f908405f5dbca7548746344fa5d
#
_entry.id   1f702f908405f5dbca7548746344fa5d
#
_cell.length_a   1.000
_cell.length_b   1.000
_cell.length_c   1.000
_cell.angle_alpha   90.00
_cell.angle_beta   90.00
_cell.angle_gamma   90.00
#
_symmetry.space_group_name_H-M   'P 1'
#
loop_
_entity.id
_entity.type
_entity.pdbx_description
1 polymer ?
#
loop_
_entity_poly.entity_id
_entity_poly.type
_entity_poly.pdbx_seq_one_letter_code
_entity_poly.pdbx_strand_id
1 'polypeptide(L)'
;MVVTIIVLSYRYEKKMDERRRDKSMMRGWRYESARGNRHGFSVEGYGESYAWRLEERRSGGKNDQRPLFFIVKDLRYDKGVFVFGSRMEVGMLKKPFMQYIIKLGAKMTPTGPDAARIEALSHLDDAQEVEVPDSGGKWKYGAIATHPEFALKALGSGLQAEYDSLSMLKGSSYPPSVMLSGEGMEMKWPWRSIDGEKLETIVDCSVRIMGIIGRSMRE
;
A
#
# COMPACT_ATOMS: atom_id res chain seq x y z
N MET A 1 18.80 -32.11 9.06
CA MET A 1 18.92 -30.63 8.99
C MET A 1 17.75 -29.97 8.26
N VAL A 2 17.37 -30.38 7.06
CA VAL A 2 16.26 -29.76 6.27
C VAL A 2 14.91 -29.84 7.02
N VAL A 3 14.55 -31.00 7.57
CA VAL A 3 13.28 -31.21 8.31
C VAL A 3 13.18 -30.27 9.53
N THR A 4 14.30 -30.05 10.24
CA THR A 4 14.33 -29.18 11.42
C THR A 4 14.04 -27.72 11.03
N ILE A 5 14.59 -27.25 9.90
CA ILE A 5 14.36 -25.90 9.39
C ILE A 5 12.89 -25.72 9.00
N ILE A 6 12.28 -26.69 8.34
CA ILE A 6 10.86 -26.65 7.94
C ILE A 6 9.96 -26.59 9.17
N VAL A 7 10.23 -27.41 10.20
CA VAL A 7 9.43 -27.42 11.44
C VAL A 7 9.56 -26.10 12.21
N LEU A 8 10.76 -25.52 12.27
CA LEU A 8 10.99 -24.24 12.92
C LEU A 8 10.30 -23.09 12.16
N SER A 9 10.38 -23.08 10.84
CA SER A 9 9.69 -22.11 10.01
C SER A 9 8.17 -22.19 10.19
N TYR A 10 7.60 -23.40 10.17
CA TYR A 10 6.18 -23.60 10.40
C TYR A 10 5.71 -23.12 11.79
N ARG A 11 6.47 -23.45 12.85
CA ARG A 11 6.17 -22.98 14.21
C ARG A 11 6.25 -21.46 14.34
N TYR A 12 7.24 -20.85 13.69
CA TYR A 12 7.39 -19.40 13.65
C TYR A 12 6.19 -18.73 12.98
N GLU A 13 5.81 -19.18 11.78
CA GLU A 13 4.66 -18.64 11.05
C GLU A 13 3.35 -18.80 11.83
N LYS A 14 3.13 -19.96 12.48
CA LYS A 14 1.96 -20.19 13.32
C LYS A 14 1.90 -19.20 14.49
N LYS A 15 3.02 -18.98 15.17
CA LYS A 15 3.11 -18.02 16.27
C LYS A 15 2.86 -16.56 15.81
N MET A 16 3.33 -16.22 14.62
CA MET A 16 3.09 -14.90 14.03
C MET A 16 1.61 -14.73 13.67
N ASP A 17 0.97 -15.77 13.13
CA ASP A 17 -0.45 -15.78 12.80
C ASP A 17 -1.32 -15.62 14.06
N GLU A 18 -1.02 -16.33 15.13
CA GLU A 18 -1.69 -16.17 16.43
C GLU A 18 -1.59 -14.74 16.95
N ARG A 19 -0.39 -14.14 16.94
CA ARG A 19 -0.18 -12.74 17.38
C ARG A 19 -0.97 -11.73 16.55
N ARG A 20 -1.04 -11.92 15.22
CA ARG A 20 -1.84 -11.06 14.34
C ARG A 20 -3.33 -11.18 14.65
N ARG A 21 -3.81 -12.41 14.85
CA ARG A 21 -5.20 -12.70 15.21
C ARG A 21 -5.57 -12.06 16.54
N ASP A 22 -4.77 -12.28 17.59
CA ASP A 22 -5.02 -11.73 18.92
C ASP A 22 -5.08 -10.20 18.88
N LYS A 23 -4.13 -9.56 18.19
CA LYS A 23 -4.12 -8.11 18.03
C LYS A 23 -5.36 -7.61 17.28
N SER A 24 -5.74 -8.29 16.20
CA SER A 24 -6.95 -7.94 15.43
C SER A 24 -8.21 -8.06 16.27
N MET A 25 -8.34 -9.11 17.07
CA MET A 25 -9.48 -9.29 18.00
C MET A 25 -9.53 -8.17 19.05
N MET A 26 -8.39 -7.79 19.65
CA MET A 26 -8.32 -6.71 20.61
C MET A 26 -8.75 -5.35 20.03
N ARG A 27 -8.53 -5.14 18.74
CA ARG A 27 -8.89 -3.92 18.00
C ARG A 27 -10.28 -3.99 17.36
N GLY A 28 -11.00 -5.09 17.52
CA GLY A 28 -12.30 -5.30 16.87
C GLY A 28 -12.23 -5.48 15.36
N TRP A 29 -11.07 -5.85 14.81
CA TRP A 29 -10.89 -6.11 13.39
C TRP A 29 -11.21 -7.56 13.04
N ARG A 30 -11.75 -7.79 11.86
CA ARG A 30 -11.97 -9.13 11.33
C ARG A 30 -10.67 -9.68 10.76
N TYR A 31 -10.19 -10.79 11.30
CA TYR A 31 -8.98 -11.47 10.86
C TYR A 31 -9.32 -12.76 10.11
N GLU A 32 -8.71 -12.95 8.96
CA GLU A 32 -8.78 -14.20 8.20
C GLU A 32 -7.36 -14.66 7.84
N SER A 33 -7.02 -15.89 8.21
CA SER A 33 -5.81 -16.56 7.76
C SER A 33 -6.09 -17.35 6.50
N ALA A 34 -5.22 -17.30 5.50
CA ALA A 34 -5.36 -18.10 4.31
C ALA A 34 -5.24 -19.58 4.64
N ARG A 35 -6.24 -20.37 4.25
CA ARG A 35 -6.24 -21.84 4.44
C ARG A 35 -5.50 -22.53 3.30
N GLY A 36 -4.77 -23.61 3.63
CA GLY A 36 -4.07 -24.46 2.66
C GLY A 36 -2.68 -23.96 2.28
N ASN A 37 -2.20 -24.32 1.08
CA ASN A 37 -0.86 -24.00 0.57
C ASN A 37 -0.65 -22.51 0.21
N ARG A 38 -1.64 -21.66 0.46
CA ARG A 38 -1.53 -20.20 0.28
C ARG A 38 -1.27 -19.58 1.65
N HIS A 39 -0.01 -19.34 1.96
CA HIS A 39 0.35 -18.51 3.10
C HIS A 39 -0.08 -17.08 2.82
N GLY A 40 -0.74 -16.46 3.78
CA GLY A 40 -1.21 -15.09 3.72
C GLY A 40 -2.28 -14.84 4.76
N PHE A 41 -2.64 -13.60 4.94
CA PHE A 41 -3.73 -13.20 5.82
C PHE A 41 -4.44 -11.98 5.25
N SER A 42 -5.65 -11.72 5.74
CA SER A 42 -6.32 -10.45 5.57
C SER A 42 -6.92 -9.96 6.88
N VAL A 43 -7.00 -8.65 7.01
CA VAL A 43 -7.63 -7.95 8.13
C VAL A 43 -8.56 -6.90 7.57
N GLU A 44 -9.76 -6.83 8.10
CA GLU A 44 -10.77 -5.84 7.69
C GLU A 44 -11.23 -5.03 8.90
N GLY A 45 -11.55 -3.77 8.66
CA GLY A 45 -12.07 -2.88 9.67
C GLY A 45 -12.74 -1.64 9.07
N TYR A 46 -13.06 -0.70 9.94
CA TYR A 46 -13.69 0.56 9.60
C TYR A 46 -12.99 1.72 10.30
N GLY A 47 -12.81 2.84 9.63
CA GLY A 47 -12.23 4.03 10.21
C GLY A 47 -12.35 5.23 9.27
N GLU A 48 -12.36 6.46 9.81
CA GLU A 48 -12.44 7.72 9.04
C GLU A 48 -13.58 7.71 7.98
N SER A 49 -14.71 7.07 8.29
CA SER A 49 -15.89 6.91 7.43
C SER A 49 -15.75 5.91 6.28
N TYR A 50 -14.71 5.10 6.25
CA TYR A 50 -14.50 4.12 5.18
C TYR A 50 -14.25 2.72 5.74
N ALA A 51 -14.76 1.72 5.00
CA ALA A 51 -14.35 0.33 5.18
C ALA A 51 -12.99 0.11 4.52
N TRP A 52 -12.10 -0.61 5.20
CA TRP A 52 -10.77 -0.92 4.69
C TRP A 52 -10.45 -2.40 4.85
N ARG A 53 -9.52 -2.88 3.99
CA ARG A 53 -8.95 -4.22 4.05
C ARG A 53 -7.44 -4.15 3.89
N LEU A 54 -6.72 -4.81 4.80
CA LEU A 54 -5.30 -5.08 4.65
C LEU A 54 -5.11 -6.54 4.28
N GLU A 55 -4.37 -6.83 3.22
CA GLU A 55 -4.11 -8.20 2.80
C GLU A 55 -2.67 -8.41 2.34
N GLU A 56 -2.14 -9.61 2.59
CA GLU A 56 -0.88 -10.07 2.06
C GLU A 56 -1.12 -10.71 0.69
N ARG A 57 -0.43 -10.21 -0.35
CA ARG A 57 -0.48 -10.78 -1.70
C ARG A 57 0.86 -11.42 -2.06
N ARG A 58 0.84 -12.59 -2.69
CA ARG A 58 2.05 -13.18 -3.25
C ARG A 58 2.40 -12.49 -4.57
N SER A 59 3.64 -12.02 -4.71
CA SER A 59 4.18 -11.72 -6.01
C SER A 59 4.69 -13.04 -6.63
N GLY A 60 4.18 -13.43 -7.79
CA GLY A 60 4.52 -14.69 -8.47
C GLY A 60 5.96 -14.83 -8.98
N GLY A 61 6.94 -14.14 -8.38
CA GLY A 61 8.34 -14.17 -8.77
C GLY A 61 9.18 -15.13 -7.92
N LYS A 62 10.39 -15.46 -8.40
CA LYS A 62 11.38 -16.34 -7.72
C LYS A 62 11.73 -15.89 -6.29
N ASN A 63 11.46 -14.67 -5.90
CA ASN A 63 11.84 -14.09 -4.61
C ASN A 63 10.74 -14.13 -3.55
N ASP A 64 9.62 -14.82 -3.77
CA ASP A 64 8.46 -14.96 -2.84
C ASP A 64 8.22 -13.68 -1.99
N GLN A 65 8.20 -12.52 -2.66
CA GLN A 65 7.89 -11.26 -2.00
C GLN A 65 6.39 -11.26 -1.69
N ARG A 66 6.06 -10.92 -0.46
CA ARG A 66 4.68 -10.85 0.04
C ARG A 66 4.38 -9.43 0.49
N PRO A 67 4.17 -8.51 -0.46
CA PRO A 67 3.78 -7.15 -0.11
C PRO A 67 2.40 -7.15 0.55
N LEU A 68 2.20 -6.18 1.43
CA LEU A 68 0.89 -5.89 2.01
C LEU A 68 0.22 -4.78 1.24
N PHE A 69 -1.08 -4.93 1.09
CA PHE A 69 -1.94 -3.95 0.45
C PHE A 69 -3.04 -3.52 1.41
N PHE A 70 -3.08 -2.23 1.72
CA PHE A 70 -4.20 -1.62 2.41
C PHE A 70 -5.12 -1.00 1.35
N ILE A 71 -6.38 -1.44 1.32
CA ILE A 71 -7.32 -1.19 0.23
C ILE A 71 -8.58 -0.53 0.78
N VAL A 72 -9.02 0.55 0.15
CA VAL A 72 -10.25 1.28 0.45
C VAL A 72 -11.02 1.50 -0.83
N LYS A 73 -12.01 0.67 -1.11
CA LYS A 73 -12.76 0.70 -2.37
C LYS A 73 -13.69 1.91 -2.50
N ASP A 74 -14.22 2.39 -1.38
CA ASP A 74 -15.20 3.48 -1.38
C ASP A 74 -14.56 4.87 -1.42
N LEU A 75 -13.24 4.97 -1.30
CA LEU A 75 -12.49 6.21 -1.44
C LEU A 75 -12.03 6.36 -2.89
N ARG A 76 -12.95 6.72 -3.77
CA ARG A 76 -12.75 6.81 -5.23
C ARG A 76 -12.39 8.22 -5.66
N TYR A 77 -11.49 8.31 -6.62
CA TYR A 77 -11.06 9.57 -7.23
C TYR A 77 -11.38 9.55 -8.73
N ASP A 78 -12.63 9.93 -9.07
CA ASP A 78 -13.15 9.85 -10.44
C ASP A 78 -12.50 10.86 -11.40
N LYS A 79 -11.71 11.81 -10.87
CA LYS A 79 -11.00 12.83 -11.66
C LYS A 79 -9.68 12.35 -12.25
N GLY A 80 -9.24 11.12 -11.96
CA GLY A 80 -8.00 10.58 -12.52
C GLY A 80 -7.18 9.75 -11.52
N VAL A 81 -5.88 9.96 -11.51
CA VAL A 81 -4.94 9.19 -10.70
C VAL A 81 -4.05 10.10 -9.85
N PHE A 82 -3.80 9.70 -8.63
CA PHE A 82 -2.77 10.25 -7.75
C PHE A 82 -1.89 9.13 -7.23
N VAL A 83 -0.57 9.31 -7.31
CA VAL A 83 0.43 8.38 -6.75
C VAL A 83 1.41 9.17 -5.90
N PHE A 84 1.67 8.69 -4.68
CA PHE A 84 2.66 9.24 -3.77
C PHE A 84 3.48 8.12 -3.13
N GLY A 85 4.79 8.31 -3.00
CA GLY A 85 5.67 7.30 -2.42
C GLY A 85 7.14 7.64 -2.58
N SER A 86 8.01 6.63 -2.68
CA SER A 86 9.43 6.84 -2.94
C SER A 86 9.66 7.59 -4.25
N ARG A 87 10.47 8.65 -4.23
CA ARG A 87 10.83 9.44 -5.43
C ARG A 87 11.35 8.57 -6.57
N MET A 88 12.13 7.55 -6.23
CA MET A 88 12.65 6.63 -7.24
C MET A 88 11.52 5.79 -7.88
N GLU A 89 10.62 5.23 -7.08
CA GLU A 89 9.51 4.41 -7.58
C GLU A 89 8.55 5.25 -8.42
N VAL A 90 8.16 6.42 -7.91
CA VAL A 90 7.26 7.34 -8.60
C VAL A 90 7.87 7.85 -9.91
N GLY A 91 9.15 8.25 -9.89
CA GLY A 91 9.84 8.71 -11.10
C GLY A 91 10.03 7.60 -12.16
N MET A 92 10.11 6.33 -11.75
CA MET A 92 10.14 5.21 -12.69
C MET A 92 8.83 5.05 -13.45
N LEU A 93 7.68 5.34 -12.82
CA LEU A 93 6.36 5.22 -13.47
C LEU A 93 6.21 6.14 -14.70
N LYS A 94 6.92 7.26 -14.74
CA LYS A 94 6.91 8.22 -15.87
C LYS A 94 7.85 7.85 -17.01
N LYS A 95 8.74 6.86 -16.83
CA LYS A 95 9.66 6.47 -17.90
C LYS A 95 8.93 5.78 -19.05
N PRO A 96 9.20 6.14 -20.31
CA PRO A 96 8.50 5.59 -21.48
C PRO A 96 8.46 4.06 -21.51
N PHE A 97 9.56 3.42 -21.14
CA PHE A 97 9.64 1.96 -21.05
C PHE A 97 8.67 1.37 -20.01
N MET A 98 8.56 1.99 -18.83
CA MET A 98 7.61 1.54 -17.79
C MET A 98 6.16 1.77 -18.22
N GLN A 99 5.86 2.91 -18.85
CA GLN A 99 4.54 3.18 -19.42
C GLN A 99 4.16 2.15 -20.49
N TYR A 100 5.10 1.76 -21.34
CA TYR A 100 4.86 0.69 -22.30
C TYR A 100 4.53 -0.65 -21.62
N ILE A 101 5.31 -1.04 -20.59
CA ILE A 101 5.08 -2.30 -19.85
C ILE A 101 3.71 -2.24 -19.13
N ILE A 102 3.36 -1.12 -18.50
CA ILE A 102 2.07 -0.94 -17.82
C ILE A 102 0.92 -1.09 -18.80
N LYS A 103 0.97 -0.42 -19.96
CA LYS A 103 -0.05 -0.52 -21.01
C LYS A 103 -0.16 -1.92 -21.60
N LEU A 104 0.96 -2.61 -21.76
CA LEU A 104 0.97 -4.00 -22.19
C LEU A 104 0.36 -4.92 -21.14
N GLY A 105 0.70 -4.70 -19.86
CA GLY A 105 0.12 -5.42 -18.72
C GLY A 105 -1.40 -5.24 -18.63
N ALA A 106 -1.90 -4.02 -18.81
CA ALA A 106 -3.34 -3.73 -18.82
C ALA A 106 -4.09 -4.51 -19.89
N LYS A 107 -3.47 -4.69 -21.07
CA LYS A 107 -4.07 -5.50 -22.14
C LYS A 107 -4.02 -7.00 -21.89
N MET A 108 -3.00 -7.48 -21.18
CA MET A 108 -2.77 -8.92 -20.96
C MET A 108 -3.42 -9.44 -19.67
N THR A 109 -3.76 -8.57 -18.73
CA THR A 109 -4.32 -8.93 -17.42
C THR A 109 -5.68 -8.24 -17.22
N PRO A 110 -6.70 -8.58 -18.02
CA PRO A 110 -7.99 -7.90 -17.95
C PRO A 110 -8.77 -8.22 -16.67
N THR A 111 -8.35 -9.24 -15.91
CA THR A 111 -8.99 -9.66 -14.66
C THR A 111 -7.95 -10.06 -13.63
N GLY A 112 -8.26 -9.86 -12.35
CA GLY A 112 -7.38 -10.25 -11.24
C GLY A 112 -7.16 -9.11 -10.24
N PRO A 113 -6.52 -9.40 -9.10
CA PRO A 113 -6.36 -8.43 -8.00
C PRO A 113 -5.51 -7.21 -8.37
N ASP A 114 -4.64 -7.33 -9.37
CA ASP A 114 -3.77 -6.22 -9.82
C ASP A 114 -4.29 -5.53 -11.09
N ALA A 115 -5.37 -6.02 -11.71
CA ALA A 115 -5.91 -5.49 -12.96
C ALA A 115 -6.31 -4.01 -12.81
N ALA A 116 -7.09 -3.68 -11.80
CA ALA A 116 -7.53 -2.31 -11.52
C ALA A 116 -6.35 -1.35 -11.28
N ARG A 117 -5.31 -1.80 -10.57
CA ARG A 117 -4.09 -1.01 -10.37
C ARG A 117 -3.33 -0.77 -11.68
N ILE A 118 -3.16 -1.80 -12.50
CA ILE A 118 -2.47 -1.70 -13.78
C ILE A 118 -3.26 -0.79 -14.74
N GLU A 119 -4.58 -0.91 -14.76
CA GLU A 119 -5.44 -0.04 -15.54
C GLU A 119 -5.32 1.42 -15.10
N ALA A 120 -5.45 1.72 -13.81
CA ALA A 120 -5.27 3.06 -13.28
C ALA A 120 -3.90 3.65 -13.66
N LEU A 121 -2.82 2.86 -13.54
CA LEU A 121 -1.47 3.28 -13.94
C LEU A 121 -1.33 3.49 -15.46
N SER A 122 -2.14 2.85 -16.30
CA SER A 122 -2.11 3.05 -17.75
C SER A 122 -2.60 4.44 -18.18
N HIS A 123 -3.31 5.15 -17.30
CA HIS A 123 -3.81 6.51 -17.49
C HIS A 123 -2.88 7.61 -16.95
N LEU A 124 -1.63 7.28 -16.61
CA LEU A 124 -0.65 8.26 -16.11
C LEU A 124 -0.06 9.19 -17.20
N ASP A 125 -0.45 9.04 -18.46
CA ASP A 125 0.09 9.88 -19.55
C ASP A 125 -0.18 11.37 -19.30
N ASP A 126 -1.38 11.71 -18.81
CA ASP A 126 -1.80 13.08 -18.53
C ASP A 126 -1.41 13.54 -17.12
N ALA A 127 -0.80 12.67 -16.33
CA ALA A 127 -0.41 13.01 -14.97
C ALA A 127 0.90 13.79 -14.95
N GLN A 128 0.97 14.79 -14.08
CA GLN A 128 2.13 15.65 -13.87
C GLN A 128 2.87 15.26 -12.60
N GLU A 129 4.19 15.44 -12.62
CA GLU A 129 4.99 15.37 -11.40
C GLU A 129 4.68 16.59 -10.54
N VAL A 130 4.44 16.35 -9.26
CA VAL A 130 4.21 17.39 -8.27
C VAL A 130 5.44 17.47 -7.39
N GLU A 131 5.98 18.70 -7.23
CA GLU A 131 7.13 18.92 -6.37
C GLU A 131 6.76 18.62 -4.92
N VAL A 132 7.51 17.68 -4.32
CA VAL A 132 7.40 17.35 -2.91
C VAL A 132 8.57 17.97 -2.18
N PRO A 133 8.33 18.87 -1.23
CA PRO A 133 9.40 19.51 -0.46
C PRO A 133 10.30 18.48 0.20
N ASP A 134 11.61 18.74 0.24
CA ASP A 134 12.54 17.89 0.97
C ASP A 134 12.40 18.16 2.47
N SER A 135 11.85 17.21 3.20
CA SER A 135 11.67 17.30 4.65
C SER A 135 12.97 17.11 5.45
N GLY A 136 14.10 16.82 4.76
CA GLY A 136 15.35 16.45 5.42
C GLY A 136 15.30 15.04 6.05
N GLY A 137 14.18 14.33 5.88
CA GLY A 137 13.98 12.98 6.39
C GLY A 137 14.82 11.93 5.66
N LYS A 138 14.78 10.70 6.20
CA LYS A 138 15.48 9.53 5.64
C LYS A 138 15.04 9.21 4.20
N TRP A 139 13.79 9.47 3.88
CA TRP A 139 13.21 9.13 2.59
C TRP A 139 12.99 10.37 1.71
N LYS A 140 13.24 10.20 0.43
CA LYS A 140 12.89 11.17 -0.60
C LYS A 140 11.60 10.74 -1.26
N TYR A 141 10.63 11.63 -1.31
CA TYR A 141 9.30 11.37 -1.85
C TYR A 141 9.13 11.92 -3.24
N GLY A 142 8.20 11.37 -3.98
CA GLY A 142 7.68 11.86 -5.24
C GLY A 142 6.17 11.76 -5.27
N ALA A 143 5.57 12.62 -6.06
CA ALA A 143 4.14 12.61 -6.32
C ALA A 143 3.88 12.78 -7.82
N ILE A 144 2.87 12.06 -8.32
CA ILE A 144 2.34 12.23 -9.68
C ILE A 144 0.82 12.32 -9.56
N ALA A 145 0.21 13.27 -10.23
CA ALA A 145 -1.24 13.44 -10.22
C ALA A 145 -1.76 13.92 -11.56
N THR A 146 -2.92 13.45 -11.97
CA THR A 146 -3.69 14.01 -13.10
C THR A 146 -4.14 15.45 -12.77
N HIS A 147 -4.43 15.71 -11.49
CA HIS A 147 -4.78 17.04 -10.98
C HIS A 147 -3.79 17.45 -9.89
N PRO A 148 -2.76 18.24 -10.25
CA PRO A 148 -1.69 18.64 -9.32
C PRO A 148 -2.19 19.38 -8.08
N GLU A 149 -3.26 20.15 -8.20
CA GLU A 149 -3.89 20.89 -7.09
C GLU A 149 -4.38 19.95 -5.98
N PHE A 150 -4.92 18.78 -6.34
CA PHE A 150 -5.29 17.78 -5.35
C PHE A 150 -4.07 17.24 -4.59
N ALA A 151 -2.98 16.94 -5.31
CA ALA A 151 -1.75 16.45 -4.70
C ALA A 151 -1.15 17.49 -3.75
N LEU A 152 -1.09 18.75 -4.14
CA LEU A 152 -0.62 19.85 -3.30
C LEU A 152 -1.47 20.00 -2.04
N LYS A 153 -2.79 19.86 -2.17
CA LYS A 153 -3.70 19.92 -1.04
C LYS A 153 -3.49 18.76 -0.07
N ALA A 154 -3.36 17.53 -0.57
CA ALA A 154 -3.09 16.35 0.26
C ALA A 154 -1.74 16.49 0.99
N LEU A 155 -0.70 16.99 0.32
CA LEU A 155 0.60 17.27 0.91
C LEU A 155 0.50 18.33 2.02
N GLY A 156 -0.19 19.44 1.74
CA GLY A 156 -0.44 20.53 2.70
C GLY A 156 -1.30 20.10 3.89
N SER A 157 -2.14 19.08 3.73
CA SER A 157 -2.96 18.48 4.80
C SER A 157 -2.20 17.47 5.68
N GLY A 158 -0.88 17.36 5.53
CA GLY A 158 -0.01 16.56 6.40
C GLY A 158 0.35 15.16 5.88
N LEU A 159 0.06 14.84 4.62
CA LEU A 159 0.40 13.53 4.05
C LEU A 159 1.89 13.23 4.17
N GLN A 160 2.75 14.19 3.85
CA GLN A 160 4.21 14.02 3.96
C GLN A 160 4.66 13.82 5.41
N ALA A 161 4.10 14.59 6.36
CA ALA A 161 4.44 14.47 7.77
C ALA A 161 4.08 13.09 8.32
N GLU A 162 2.95 12.51 7.89
CA GLU A 162 2.58 11.15 8.26
C GLU A 162 3.59 10.13 7.72
N TYR A 163 4.05 10.29 6.47
CA TYR A 163 5.10 9.43 5.90
C TYR A 163 6.45 9.59 6.60
N ASP A 164 6.81 10.79 7.01
CA ASP A 164 8.04 11.03 7.77
C ASP A 164 8.00 10.33 9.13
N SER A 165 6.83 10.27 9.78
CA SER A 165 6.65 9.51 11.02
C SER A 165 6.90 8.01 10.83
N LEU A 166 6.55 7.46 9.66
CA LEU A 166 6.81 6.07 9.31
C LEU A 166 8.30 5.76 9.12
N SER A 167 9.11 6.76 8.75
CA SER A 167 10.56 6.59 8.56
C SER A 167 11.28 6.21 9.84
N MET A 168 10.69 6.53 10.99
CA MET A 168 11.21 6.19 12.31
C MET A 168 10.97 4.73 12.69
N LEU A 169 10.11 4.00 11.98
CA LEU A 169 9.81 2.61 12.29
C LEU A 169 10.98 1.70 11.89
N LYS A 170 11.38 0.86 12.84
CA LYS A 170 12.48 -0.10 12.62
C LYS A 170 12.08 -1.13 11.54
N GLY A 171 12.98 -1.36 10.59
CA GLY A 171 12.85 -2.43 9.58
C GLY A 171 12.23 -2.01 8.26
N SER A 172 11.86 -0.74 8.07
CA SER A 172 11.47 -0.24 6.77
C SER A 172 12.65 0.38 6.03
N SER A 173 12.96 -0.18 4.85
CA SER A 173 14.01 0.36 3.96
C SER A 173 13.44 1.39 2.97
N TYR A 174 12.15 1.32 2.70
CA TYR A 174 11.43 2.18 1.74
C TYR A 174 10.09 2.60 2.31
N PRO A 175 9.58 3.80 1.96
CA PRO A 175 8.22 4.20 2.31
C PRO A 175 7.19 3.33 1.59
N PRO A 176 5.98 3.19 2.14
CA PRO A 176 4.86 2.65 1.37
C PRO A 176 4.57 3.54 0.16
N SER A 177 3.92 3.01 -0.85
CA SER A 177 3.37 3.81 -1.94
C SER A 177 1.85 3.81 -1.86
N VAL A 178 1.22 4.98 -2.04
CA VAL A 178 -0.23 5.12 -2.14
C VAL A 178 -0.60 5.45 -3.58
N MET A 179 -1.67 4.82 -4.04
CA MET A 179 -2.34 5.13 -5.30
C MET A 179 -3.81 5.37 -5.01
N LEU A 180 -4.35 6.44 -5.58
CA LEU A 180 -5.75 6.80 -5.54
C LEU A 180 -6.27 6.93 -6.97
N SER A 181 -7.40 6.31 -7.26
CA SER A 181 -8.02 6.28 -8.60
C SER A 181 -9.54 6.12 -8.49
N GLY A 182 -10.23 5.99 -9.64
CA GLY A 182 -11.64 5.65 -9.70
C GLY A 182 -12.00 4.29 -9.06
N GLU A 183 -11.02 3.40 -8.92
CA GLU A 183 -11.18 2.09 -8.27
C GLU A 183 -11.03 2.14 -6.74
N GLY A 184 -10.64 3.28 -6.19
CA GLY A 184 -10.41 3.49 -4.78
C GLY A 184 -8.97 3.84 -4.43
N MET A 185 -8.65 3.75 -3.14
CA MET A 185 -7.31 3.93 -2.63
C MET A 185 -6.65 2.58 -2.36
N GLU A 186 -5.43 2.44 -2.82
CA GLU A 186 -4.56 1.31 -2.49
C GLU A 186 -3.22 1.83 -1.95
N MET A 187 -2.76 1.26 -0.83
CA MET A 187 -1.46 1.54 -0.28
C MET A 187 -0.64 0.26 -0.22
N LYS A 188 0.51 0.24 -0.87
CA LYS A 188 1.42 -0.90 -0.89
C LYS A 188 2.54 -0.70 0.13
N TRP A 189 2.66 -1.65 1.04
CA TRP A 189 3.70 -1.69 2.06
C TRP A 189 4.81 -2.67 1.67
N PRO A 190 6.08 -2.25 1.68
CA PRO A 190 7.20 -3.10 1.26
C PRO A 190 7.69 -4.03 2.37
N TRP A 191 6.95 -4.20 3.45
CA TRP A 191 7.38 -4.96 4.61
C TRP A 191 7.21 -6.45 4.42
N ARG A 192 8.19 -7.17 4.93
CA ARG A 192 8.21 -8.62 5.06
C ARG A 192 8.02 -8.98 6.53
N SER A 193 7.37 -10.08 6.84
CA SER A 193 7.24 -10.61 8.21
C SER A 193 6.66 -9.62 9.22
N ILE A 194 5.34 -9.67 9.38
CA ILE A 194 4.57 -8.78 10.23
C ILE A 194 4.04 -9.54 11.43
N ASP A 195 4.38 -9.07 12.63
CA ASP A 195 3.77 -9.48 13.88
C ASP A 195 2.56 -8.61 14.24
N GLY A 196 1.94 -8.87 15.39
CA GLY A 196 0.76 -8.13 15.81
C GLY A 196 1.00 -6.63 16.05
N GLU A 197 2.18 -6.24 16.55
CA GLU A 197 2.51 -4.82 16.80
C GLU A 197 2.74 -4.06 15.50
N LYS A 198 3.48 -4.65 14.58
CA LYS A 198 3.67 -4.08 13.24
C LYS A 198 2.36 -4.01 12.46
N LEU A 199 1.49 -5.01 12.59
CA LEU A 199 0.17 -4.99 11.99
C LEU A 199 -0.63 -3.79 12.47
N GLU A 200 -0.69 -3.56 13.79
CA GLU A 200 -1.38 -2.41 14.37
C GLU A 200 -0.82 -1.09 13.85
N THR A 201 0.50 -0.94 13.86
CA THR A 201 1.16 0.26 13.35
C THR A 201 0.82 0.54 11.89
N ILE A 202 0.87 -0.50 11.02
CA ILE A 202 0.54 -0.37 9.60
C ILE A 202 -0.91 0.08 9.42
N VAL A 203 -1.84 -0.55 10.12
CA VAL A 203 -3.26 -0.20 10.01
C VAL A 203 -3.51 1.22 10.49
N ASP A 204 -3.01 1.58 11.66
CA ASP A 204 -3.23 2.92 12.23
C ASP A 204 -2.65 4.02 11.32
N CYS A 205 -1.45 3.83 10.77
CA CYS A 205 -0.87 4.77 9.82
C CYS A 205 -1.67 4.83 8.51
N SER A 206 -2.07 3.68 7.98
CA SER A 206 -2.87 3.63 6.74
C SER A 206 -4.22 4.32 6.91
N VAL A 207 -4.87 4.16 8.07
CA VAL A 207 -6.14 4.83 8.40
C VAL A 207 -5.95 6.35 8.50
N ARG A 208 -4.86 6.85 9.11
CA ARG A 208 -4.57 8.29 9.14
C ARG A 208 -4.32 8.86 7.74
N ILE A 209 -3.55 8.17 6.92
CA ILE A 209 -3.30 8.56 5.51
C ILE A 209 -4.61 8.58 4.72
N MET A 210 -5.44 7.54 4.86
CA MET A 210 -6.78 7.49 4.27
C MET A 210 -7.62 8.70 4.68
N GLY A 211 -7.61 9.06 5.97
CA GLY A 211 -8.32 10.23 6.50
C GLY A 211 -7.83 11.55 5.89
N ILE A 212 -6.51 11.73 5.73
CA ILE A 212 -5.92 12.91 5.09
C ILE A 212 -6.40 13.02 3.63
N ILE A 213 -6.27 11.93 2.87
CA ILE A 213 -6.69 11.88 1.47
C ILE A 213 -8.19 12.13 1.35
N GLY A 214 -9.02 11.48 2.18
CA GLY A 214 -10.47 11.64 2.16
C GLY A 214 -10.93 13.07 2.50
N ARG A 215 -10.27 13.77 3.42
CA ARG A 215 -10.54 15.20 3.68
C ARG A 215 -10.16 16.08 2.51
N SER A 216 -8.98 15.85 1.91
CA SER A 216 -8.50 16.60 0.76
C SER A 216 -9.41 16.49 -0.48
N MET A 217 -10.20 15.43 -0.58
CA MET A 217 -11.17 15.25 -1.67
C MET A 217 -12.48 16.04 -1.46
N ARG A 218 -12.88 16.26 -0.19
CA ARG A 218 -14.17 16.89 0.14
C ARG A 218 -14.15 18.43 0.14
N GLU A 219 -13.01 19.00 0.41
CA GLU A 219 -12.79 20.44 0.40
C GLU A 219 -12.42 20.95 -1.01
#